data_fbbd55190fab0b6bae25a5bccd45ef02
#
_entry.id   fbbd55190fab0b6bae25a5bccd45ef02
#
_cell.length_a   1.000
_cell.length_b   1.000
_cell.length_c   1.000
_cell.angle_alpha   90.00
_cell.angle_beta   90.00
_cell.angle_gamma   90.00
#
_symmetry.space_group_name_H-M   'P 1'
#
loop_
_entity.id
_entity.type
_entity.pdbx_description
1 polymer ?
#
loop_
_entity_poly.entity_id
_entity_poly.type
_entity_poly.pdbx_seq_one_letter_code
_entity_poly.pdbx_strand_id
1 'polypeptide(L)'
;ERLNALYGERYHKYFRKEHVVYREAPNGEDLAMINYTSGTTSNSKGVLIPYRAVWSNYEFATEVLGDKVKPGDSIISMLPMAHMYGMAFEFLFEFLFGLHVHYLTSKPTPKIIVQAFAAVKPKVVISVPLIIEKIIKKMVMPKLETPSMKILLRLPIISDRILTKVKTAIQQVFGGEFYEIIVGGAALNKEVEQFLHRIGFNYTVGYCATECAPIITYEDWSKFALGSCGKAAPRMEVRIDSPDPTHVVGEILARGANVMLGYYKNPEATAQTIDADGWYHTGDLGVLD
;
A
#
# COMPACT_ATOMS: atom_id res chain seq x y z
N GLU A 1 -1.84 -30.69 15.10
CA GLU A 1 -1.48 -32.12 15.32
C GLU A 1 -1.52 -32.92 14.02
N ARG A 2 -2.64 -32.93 13.26
CA ARG A 2 -2.75 -33.67 11.99
C ARG A 2 -1.69 -33.26 10.94
N LEU A 3 -1.39 -31.96 10.82
CA LEU A 3 -0.37 -31.46 9.89
C LEU A 3 1.04 -31.97 10.25
N ASN A 4 1.38 -31.96 11.54
CA ASN A 4 2.67 -32.44 12.02
C ASN A 4 2.82 -33.95 11.82
N ALA A 5 1.75 -34.72 12.02
CA ALA A 5 1.73 -36.15 11.74
C ALA A 5 1.98 -36.44 10.26
N LEU A 6 1.21 -35.80 9.35
CA LEU A 6 1.39 -35.93 7.91
C LEU A 6 2.78 -35.48 7.43
N TYR A 7 3.32 -34.42 8.03
CA TYR A 7 4.66 -33.97 7.75
C TYR A 7 5.73 -35.01 8.18
N GLY A 8 5.60 -35.59 9.40
CA GLY A 8 6.48 -36.62 9.89
C GLY A 8 6.42 -37.93 9.09
N GLU A 9 5.22 -38.32 8.60
CA GLU A 9 5.06 -39.47 7.70
C GLU A 9 5.75 -39.27 6.36
N ARG A 10 5.72 -38.05 5.80
CA ARG A 10 6.30 -37.74 4.50
C ARG A 10 7.78 -37.42 4.56
N TYR A 11 8.27 -36.84 5.65
CA TYR A 11 9.66 -36.39 5.84
C TYR A 11 10.21 -36.90 7.18
N HIS A 12 10.75 -38.10 7.20
CA HIS A 12 11.16 -38.80 8.42
C HIS A 12 12.24 -38.13 9.27
N LYS A 13 13.06 -37.21 8.68
CA LYS A 13 14.12 -36.51 9.43
C LYS A 13 14.05 -35.00 9.27
N TYR A 14 14.19 -34.51 8.05
CA TYR A 14 14.11 -33.07 7.75
C TYR A 14 13.52 -32.87 6.37
N PHE A 15 12.86 -31.72 6.22
CA PHE A 15 12.57 -31.17 4.90
C PHE A 15 13.86 -30.62 4.28
N ARG A 16 14.18 -31.04 3.05
CA ARG A 16 15.34 -30.58 2.29
C ARG A 16 14.90 -29.96 0.98
N LYS A 17 15.82 -29.18 0.38
CA LYS A 17 15.58 -28.55 -0.91
C LYS A 17 15.15 -29.57 -2.00
N GLU A 18 15.70 -30.78 -1.96
CA GLU A 18 15.39 -31.86 -2.91
C GLU A 18 13.96 -32.39 -2.78
N HIS A 19 13.29 -32.11 -1.68
CA HIS A 19 11.87 -32.47 -1.47
C HIS A 19 10.92 -31.45 -2.09
N VAL A 20 11.42 -30.28 -2.54
CA VAL A 20 10.60 -29.26 -3.21
C VAL A 20 10.39 -29.69 -4.66
N VAL A 21 9.17 -30.11 -4.98
CA VAL A 21 8.78 -30.36 -6.37
C VAL A 21 8.27 -29.03 -6.92
N TYR A 22 9.08 -28.38 -7.76
CA TYR A 22 8.63 -27.22 -8.51
C TYR A 22 7.69 -27.73 -9.62
N ARG A 23 6.50 -27.21 -9.64
CA ARG A 23 5.62 -27.36 -10.81
C ARG A 23 6.19 -26.53 -11.95
N GLU A 24 5.84 -26.86 -13.19
CA GLU A 24 6.07 -25.97 -14.32
C GLU A 24 5.49 -24.59 -13.99
N ALA A 25 6.18 -23.52 -14.43
CA ALA A 25 5.72 -22.16 -14.19
C ALA A 25 4.27 -22.03 -14.69
N PRO A 26 3.35 -21.55 -13.86
CA PRO A 26 1.95 -21.35 -14.28
C PRO A 26 1.93 -20.34 -15.43
N ASN A 27 0.92 -20.49 -16.31
CA ASN A 27 0.61 -19.44 -17.26
C ASN A 27 0.22 -18.17 -16.48
N GLY A 28 0.64 -17.01 -16.95
CA GLY A 28 0.29 -15.74 -16.33
C GLY A 28 -1.20 -15.54 -16.12
N GLU A 29 -2.04 -16.13 -16.99
CA GLU A 29 -3.51 -16.09 -16.90
C GLU A 29 -4.11 -17.14 -15.95
N ASP A 30 -3.31 -18.05 -15.41
CA ASP A 30 -3.82 -19.00 -14.41
C ASP A 30 -4.18 -18.27 -13.12
N LEU A 31 -5.20 -18.78 -12.43
CA LEU A 31 -5.64 -18.25 -11.16
C LEU A 31 -4.58 -18.45 -10.07
N ALA A 32 -4.08 -17.38 -9.51
CA ALA A 32 -3.16 -17.40 -8.38
C ALA A 32 -3.89 -17.45 -7.04
N MET A 33 -4.90 -16.59 -6.87
CA MET A 33 -5.67 -16.52 -5.62
C MET A 33 -7.05 -15.90 -5.82
N ILE A 34 -7.93 -16.14 -4.83
CA ILE A 34 -9.22 -15.44 -4.71
C ILE A 34 -9.15 -14.56 -3.48
N ASN A 35 -9.30 -13.26 -3.66
CA ASN A 35 -9.36 -12.30 -2.56
C ASN A 35 -10.76 -11.69 -2.47
N TYR A 36 -11.34 -11.63 -1.28
CA TYR A 36 -12.70 -11.14 -1.08
C TYR A 36 -12.70 -9.65 -0.73
N THR A 37 -13.47 -8.85 -1.47
CA THR A 37 -13.69 -7.44 -1.13
C THR A 37 -14.75 -7.32 -0.05
N SER A 38 -14.59 -6.32 0.82
CA SER A 38 -15.61 -5.98 1.84
C SER A 38 -16.82 -5.22 1.27
N GLY A 39 -16.95 -5.13 -0.06
CA GLY A 39 -18.02 -4.49 -0.84
C GLY A 39 -18.87 -3.44 -0.11
N THR A 40 -18.99 -2.26 -0.66
CA THR A 40 -19.92 -1.22 -0.16
C THR A 40 -21.39 -1.62 -0.37
N THR A 41 -21.66 -2.65 -1.17
CA THR A 41 -22.96 -3.24 -1.44
C THR A 41 -23.03 -4.63 -0.82
N SER A 42 -24.13 -5.00 -0.23
CA SER A 42 -24.49 -6.09 0.67
C SER A 42 -23.85 -7.48 0.52
N ASN A 43 -23.08 -7.77 -0.54
CA ASN A 43 -22.43 -9.05 -0.75
C ASN A 43 -20.95 -8.91 -1.12
N SER A 44 -20.07 -9.51 -0.31
CA SER A 44 -18.64 -9.62 -0.59
C SER A 44 -18.40 -10.40 -1.91
N LYS A 45 -17.57 -9.84 -2.80
CA LYS A 45 -17.22 -10.47 -4.09
C LYS A 45 -15.85 -11.12 -4.02
N GLY A 46 -15.71 -12.33 -4.52
CA GLY A 46 -14.41 -13.00 -4.66
C GLY A 46 -13.74 -12.56 -5.95
N VAL A 47 -12.66 -11.80 -5.84
CA VAL A 47 -11.86 -11.30 -6.96
C VAL A 47 -10.90 -12.40 -7.40
N LEU A 48 -10.94 -12.77 -8.68
CA LEU A 48 -10.06 -13.77 -9.28
C LEU A 48 -8.77 -13.12 -9.74
N ILE A 49 -7.69 -13.29 -8.99
CA ILE A 49 -6.39 -12.67 -9.23
C ILE A 49 -5.49 -13.66 -9.97
N PRO A 50 -5.04 -13.35 -11.20
CA PRO A 50 -4.13 -14.20 -11.97
C PRO A 50 -2.68 -14.02 -11.53
N TYR A 51 -1.81 -14.98 -11.86
CA TYR A 51 -0.37 -14.89 -11.59
C TYR A 51 0.29 -13.65 -12.20
N ARG A 52 -0.12 -13.22 -13.42
CA ARG A 52 0.43 -12.00 -14.04
C ARG A 52 0.20 -10.75 -13.18
N ALA A 53 -0.96 -10.66 -12.51
CA ALA A 53 -1.27 -9.50 -11.69
C ALA A 53 -0.44 -9.49 -10.40
N VAL A 54 -0.24 -10.64 -9.76
CA VAL A 54 0.66 -10.79 -8.59
C VAL A 54 2.09 -10.43 -8.98
N TRP A 55 2.57 -11.00 -10.09
CA TRP A 55 3.92 -10.77 -10.57
C TRP A 55 4.16 -9.31 -10.97
N SER A 56 3.23 -8.68 -11.67
CA SER A 56 3.31 -7.27 -12.05
C SER A 56 3.38 -6.33 -10.84
N ASN A 57 2.68 -6.64 -9.75
CA ASN A 57 2.78 -5.89 -8.50
C ASN A 57 4.15 -6.09 -7.81
N TYR A 58 4.71 -7.30 -7.86
CA TYR A 58 6.07 -7.56 -7.38
C TYR A 58 7.12 -6.79 -8.19
N GLU A 59 7.05 -6.83 -9.52
CA GLU A 59 7.94 -6.08 -10.40
C GLU A 59 7.82 -4.56 -10.16
N PHE A 60 6.59 -4.04 -10.03
CA PHE A 60 6.36 -2.64 -9.66
C PHE A 60 7.11 -2.27 -8.38
N ALA A 61 6.92 -3.03 -7.30
CA ALA A 61 7.59 -2.75 -6.04
C ALA A 61 9.12 -2.85 -6.16
N THR A 62 9.63 -3.80 -6.96
CA THR A 62 11.06 -3.94 -7.25
C THR A 62 11.60 -2.74 -8.04
N GLU A 63 10.87 -2.24 -9.03
CA GLU A 63 11.26 -1.07 -9.84
C GLU A 63 11.31 0.23 -9.03
N VAL A 64 10.36 0.41 -8.10
CA VAL A 64 10.25 1.67 -7.32
C VAL A 64 11.05 1.66 -6.02
N LEU A 65 11.24 0.51 -5.41
CA LEU A 65 11.90 0.36 -4.10
C LEU A 65 13.23 -0.41 -4.14
N GLY A 66 13.54 -1.15 -5.21
CA GLY A 66 14.67 -2.06 -5.24
C GLY A 66 16.05 -1.41 -5.09
N ASP A 67 16.18 -0.11 -5.38
CA ASP A 67 17.38 0.68 -5.11
C ASP A 67 17.37 1.35 -3.72
N LYS A 68 16.25 1.32 -3.00
CA LYS A 68 16.03 1.91 -1.66
C LYS A 68 16.15 0.87 -0.54
N VAL A 69 15.90 -0.39 -0.84
CA VAL A 69 15.95 -1.50 0.11
C VAL A 69 16.93 -2.59 -0.38
N LYS A 70 17.45 -3.37 0.55
CA LYS A 70 18.38 -4.48 0.27
C LYS A 70 17.85 -5.76 0.90
N PRO A 71 18.15 -6.94 0.34
CA PRO A 71 17.89 -8.22 1.02
C PRO A 71 18.43 -8.18 2.46
N GLY A 72 17.60 -8.57 3.42
CA GLY A 72 17.90 -8.51 4.86
C GLY A 72 17.48 -7.21 5.56
N ASP A 73 17.13 -6.15 4.83
CA ASP A 73 16.53 -4.96 5.44
C ASP A 73 15.19 -5.31 6.11
N SER A 74 14.86 -4.58 7.17
CA SER A 74 13.68 -4.86 7.97
C SER A 74 12.45 -4.07 7.52
N ILE A 75 11.30 -4.73 7.56
CA ILE A 75 9.98 -4.13 7.40
C ILE A 75 9.05 -4.61 8.52
N ILE A 76 8.01 -3.83 8.83
CA ILE A 76 6.97 -4.22 9.78
C ILE A 76 5.68 -4.50 9.03
N SER A 77 5.17 -5.73 9.13
CA SER A 77 3.84 -6.09 8.67
C SER A 77 2.82 -5.80 9.77
N MET A 78 1.92 -4.85 9.51
CA MET A 78 0.89 -4.40 10.45
C MET A 78 -0.52 -4.39 9.85
N LEU A 79 -0.63 -4.57 8.53
CA LEU A 79 -1.90 -4.66 7.83
C LEU A 79 -2.40 -6.11 7.78
N PRO A 80 -3.71 -6.33 7.73
CA PRO A 80 -4.24 -7.67 7.56
C PRO A 80 -3.82 -8.27 6.20
N MET A 81 -3.16 -9.42 6.21
CA MET A 81 -2.82 -10.16 4.97
C MET A 81 -4.04 -10.67 4.19
N ALA A 82 -5.22 -10.65 4.78
CA ALA A 82 -6.47 -10.90 4.07
C ALA A 82 -6.84 -9.78 3.08
N HIS A 83 -6.28 -8.58 3.24
CA HIS A 83 -6.43 -7.48 2.30
C HIS A 83 -5.28 -7.48 1.29
N MET A 84 -5.62 -7.28 0.01
CA MET A 84 -4.66 -7.37 -1.08
C MET A 84 -3.47 -6.40 -0.90
N TYR A 85 -3.68 -5.22 -0.33
CA TYR A 85 -2.63 -4.25 -0.06
C TYR A 85 -1.58 -4.78 0.93
N GLY A 86 -2.01 -5.37 2.06
CA GLY A 86 -1.11 -6.04 3.00
C GLY A 86 -0.47 -7.30 2.40
N MET A 87 -1.23 -8.11 1.66
CA MET A 87 -0.73 -9.31 1.01
C MET A 87 0.38 -8.99 0.01
N ALA A 88 0.19 -8.01 -0.86
CA ALA A 88 1.15 -7.68 -1.90
C ALA A 88 2.41 -6.98 -1.37
N PHE A 89 2.25 -6.00 -0.44
CA PHE A 89 3.32 -5.07 -0.06
C PHE A 89 3.77 -5.14 1.41
N GLU A 90 3.29 -6.10 2.19
CA GLU A 90 3.85 -6.45 3.51
C GLU A 90 4.18 -7.95 3.63
N PHE A 91 3.97 -8.72 2.55
CA PHE A 91 4.29 -10.13 2.53
C PHE A 91 4.93 -10.58 1.22
N LEU A 92 4.22 -10.52 0.06
CA LEU A 92 4.72 -11.12 -1.19
C LEU A 92 5.98 -10.42 -1.69
N PHE A 93 5.98 -9.09 -1.77
CA PHE A 93 7.16 -8.34 -2.22
C PHE A 93 8.33 -8.58 -1.28
N GLU A 94 8.12 -8.41 0.02
CA GLU A 94 9.17 -8.55 1.03
C GLU A 94 9.77 -9.95 1.05
N PHE A 95 8.91 -10.97 0.98
CA PHE A 95 9.35 -12.37 0.97
C PHE A 95 10.16 -12.70 -0.29
N LEU A 96 9.68 -12.28 -1.46
CA LEU A 96 10.33 -12.55 -2.75
C LEU A 96 11.61 -11.73 -2.93
N PHE A 97 11.65 -10.50 -2.42
CA PHE A 97 12.82 -9.62 -2.47
C PHE A 97 13.88 -10.00 -1.42
N GLY A 98 13.50 -10.78 -0.40
CA GLY A 98 14.39 -11.23 0.67
C GLY A 98 14.52 -10.25 1.83
N LEU A 99 13.48 -9.47 2.14
CA LEU A 99 13.43 -8.59 3.31
C LEU A 99 13.13 -9.40 4.57
N HIS A 100 13.51 -8.83 5.72
CA HIS A 100 13.19 -9.38 7.03
C HIS A 100 11.85 -8.82 7.53
N VAL A 101 10.81 -9.63 7.49
CA VAL A 101 9.44 -9.23 7.86
C VAL A 101 9.21 -9.44 9.35
N HIS A 102 8.87 -8.37 10.07
CA HIS A 102 8.51 -8.38 11.48
C HIS A 102 6.99 -8.25 11.63
N TYR A 103 6.33 -9.31 12.06
CA TYR A 103 4.87 -9.31 12.26
C TYR A 103 4.48 -8.74 13.62
N LEU A 104 3.52 -7.82 13.65
CA LEU A 104 2.92 -7.38 14.89
C LEU A 104 1.96 -8.46 15.42
N THR A 105 2.22 -8.96 16.61
CA THR A 105 1.38 -9.98 17.27
C THR A 105 0.18 -9.38 18.00
N SER A 106 0.12 -8.07 18.11
CA SER A 106 -0.94 -7.33 18.82
C SER A 106 -1.61 -6.32 17.89
N LYS A 107 -2.86 -5.94 18.20
CA LYS A 107 -3.56 -4.90 17.43
C LYS A 107 -2.71 -3.63 17.34
N PRO A 108 -2.56 -3.02 16.15
CA PRO A 108 -1.74 -1.84 15.94
C PRO A 108 -2.35 -0.61 16.62
N THR A 109 -1.97 -0.38 17.87
CA THR A 109 -2.25 0.88 18.59
C THR A 109 -1.08 1.84 18.40
N PRO A 110 -1.27 3.18 18.49
CA PRO A 110 -0.18 4.13 18.35
C PRO A 110 1.02 3.81 19.25
N LYS A 111 0.81 3.37 20.49
CA LYS A 111 1.87 2.98 21.42
C LYS A 111 2.68 1.77 20.94
N ILE A 112 1.99 0.71 20.50
CA ILE A 112 2.63 -0.52 19.99
C ILE A 112 3.39 -0.22 18.70
N ILE A 113 2.80 0.57 17.80
CA ILE A 113 3.43 0.98 16.56
C ILE A 113 4.73 1.73 16.83
N VAL A 114 4.71 2.77 17.68
CA VAL A 114 5.92 3.54 18.03
C VAL A 114 7.01 2.64 18.61
N GLN A 115 6.65 1.71 19.50
CA GLN A 115 7.61 0.77 20.09
C GLN A 115 8.21 -0.18 19.04
N ALA A 116 7.38 -0.73 18.15
CA ALA A 116 7.82 -1.62 17.09
C ALA A 116 8.74 -0.88 16.09
N PHE A 117 8.36 0.32 15.67
CA PHE A 117 9.18 1.12 14.76
C PHE A 117 10.52 1.52 15.37
N ALA A 118 10.56 1.87 16.64
CA ALA A 118 11.81 2.20 17.34
C ALA A 118 12.74 0.97 17.46
N ALA A 119 12.18 -0.23 17.61
CA ALA A 119 12.95 -1.47 17.71
C ALA A 119 13.44 -1.99 16.34
N VAL A 120 12.58 -1.94 15.30
CA VAL A 120 12.83 -2.55 13.99
C VAL A 120 13.51 -1.59 13.03
N LYS A 121 13.16 -0.29 13.06
CA LYS A 121 13.66 0.75 12.16
C LYS A 121 13.49 0.38 10.69
N PRO A 122 12.26 0.19 10.21
CA PRO A 122 11.98 -0.29 8.87
C PRO A 122 12.50 0.68 7.80
N LYS A 123 12.87 0.15 6.63
CA LYS A 123 13.35 0.96 5.49
C LYS A 123 12.21 1.54 4.64
N VAL A 124 11.08 0.88 4.59
CA VAL A 124 9.85 1.36 3.97
C VAL A 124 8.70 1.09 4.94
N VAL A 125 7.72 1.98 4.95
CA VAL A 125 6.52 1.83 5.79
C VAL A 125 5.29 1.79 4.92
N ILE A 126 4.61 0.65 4.92
CA ILE A 126 3.30 0.50 4.29
C ILE A 126 2.24 0.84 5.34
N SER A 127 1.32 1.73 5.01
CA SER A 127 0.37 2.23 6.01
C SER A 127 -1.00 2.53 5.41
N VAL A 128 -1.96 2.70 6.30
CA VAL A 128 -3.31 3.21 5.96
C VAL A 128 -3.53 4.57 6.62
N PRO A 129 -4.40 5.43 6.06
CA PRO A 129 -4.65 6.78 6.58
C PRO A 129 -4.89 6.83 8.07
N LEU A 130 -5.70 5.92 8.59
CA LEU A 130 -6.10 5.89 10.00
C LEU A 130 -4.91 5.85 10.97
N ILE A 131 -3.83 5.17 10.62
CA ILE A 131 -2.63 5.06 11.46
C ILE A 131 -1.89 6.40 11.49
N ILE A 132 -1.60 6.95 10.31
CA ILE A 132 -0.91 8.24 10.16
C ILE A 132 -1.70 9.36 10.83
N GLU A 133 -3.01 9.42 10.54
CA GLU A 133 -3.90 10.44 11.10
C GLU A 133 -3.96 10.40 12.63
N LYS A 134 -4.04 9.21 13.22
CA LYS A 134 -4.03 9.08 14.68
C LYS A 134 -2.71 9.57 15.29
N ILE A 135 -1.59 9.30 14.67
CA ILE A 135 -0.27 9.77 15.13
C ILE A 135 -0.23 11.30 15.02
N ILE A 136 -0.53 11.85 13.85
CA ILE A 136 -0.45 13.29 13.61
C ILE A 136 -1.45 14.07 14.48
N LYS A 137 -2.74 13.68 14.46
CA LYS A 137 -3.80 14.39 15.20
C LYS A 137 -3.69 14.26 16.72
N LYS A 138 -3.18 13.14 17.24
CA LYS A 138 -3.08 12.95 18.69
C LYS A 138 -1.75 13.37 19.30
N MET A 139 -0.66 13.25 18.56
CA MET A 139 0.68 13.46 19.12
C MET A 139 1.33 14.78 18.67
N VAL A 140 0.97 15.29 17.50
CA VAL A 140 1.64 16.44 16.86
C VAL A 140 0.76 17.69 16.88
N MET A 141 -0.41 17.65 16.26
CA MET A 141 -1.27 18.83 16.09
C MET A 141 -1.60 19.56 17.40
N PRO A 142 -1.95 18.87 18.51
CA PRO A 142 -2.28 19.58 19.76
C PRO A 142 -1.12 20.44 20.31
N LYS A 143 0.12 20.05 20.03
CA LYS A 143 1.30 20.81 20.46
C LYS A 143 1.53 22.05 19.60
N LEU A 144 1.16 21.98 18.31
CA LEU A 144 1.29 23.10 17.37
C LEU A 144 0.14 24.11 17.47
N GLU A 145 -1.00 23.69 17.99
CA GLU A 145 -2.20 24.53 18.12
C GLU A 145 -2.22 25.40 19.37
N THR A 146 -1.26 25.26 20.26
CA THR A 146 -1.18 26.14 21.45
C THR A 146 -1.02 27.60 21.05
N PRO A 147 -1.59 28.59 21.80
CA PRO A 147 -1.52 30.00 21.47
C PRO A 147 -0.08 30.50 21.25
N SER A 148 0.85 30.09 22.13
CA SER A 148 2.26 30.42 22.01
C SER A 148 2.91 29.88 20.72
N MET A 149 2.60 28.63 20.37
CA MET A 149 3.15 28.00 19.16
C MET A 149 2.57 28.65 17.90
N LYS A 150 1.28 29.00 17.88
CA LYS A 150 0.67 29.72 16.75
C LYS A 150 1.33 31.08 16.50
N ILE A 151 1.77 31.79 17.55
CA ILE A 151 2.51 33.04 17.40
C ILE A 151 3.90 32.76 16.81
N LEU A 152 4.63 31.79 17.34
CA LEU A 152 5.98 31.43 16.85
C LEU A 152 5.96 30.95 15.39
N LEU A 153 4.94 30.22 14.98
CA LEU A 153 4.78 29.73 13.60
C LEU A 153 4.42 30.84 12.58
N ARG A 154 4.12 32.07 13.04
CA ARG A 154 3.98 33.24 12.15
C ARG A 154 5.32 33.91 11.80
N LEU A 155 6.36 33.60 12.52
CA LEU A 155 7.71 34.14 12.30
C LEU A 155 8.49 33.20 11.38
N PRO A 156 8.81 33.58 10.11
CA PRO A 156 9.31 32.65 9.09
C PRO A 156 10.51 31.83 9.56
N ILE A 157 11.59 32.45 10.02
CA ILE A 157 12.82 31.76 10.43
C ILE A 157 12.58 30.81 11.62
N ILE A 158 11.71 31.22 12.56
CA ILE A 158 11.36 30.41 13.74
C ILE A 158 10.45 29.26 13.33
N SER A 159 9.47 29.52 12.45
CA SER A 159 8.58 28.52 11.87
C SER A 159 9.36 27.39 11.21
N ASP A 160 10.32 27.71 10.35
CA ASP A 160 11.11 26.69 9.64
C ASP A 160 11.91 25.80 10.59
N ARG A 161 12.52 26.39 11.61
CA ARG A 161 13.25 25.64 12.65
C ARG A 161 12.32 24.73 13.47
N ILE A 162 11.11 25.22 13.80
CA ILE A 162 10.10 24.42 14.53
C ILE A 162 9.63 23.28 13.65
N LEU A 163 9.22 23.55 12.41
CA LEU A 163 8.72 22.54 11.48
C LEU A 163 9.77 21.48 11.15
N THR A 164 11.03 21.86 11.01
CA THR A 164 12.15 20.90 10.86
C THR A 164 12.28 19.98 12.07
N LYS A 165 12.22 20.53 13.30
CA LYS A 165 12.22 19.69 14.52
C LYS A 165 11.00 18.78 14.60
N VAL A 166 9.84 19.26 14.19
CA VAL A 166 8.61 18.46 14.14
C VAL A 166 8.73 17.34 13.12
N LYS A 167 9.24 17.62 11.90
CA LYS A 167 9.54 16.59 10.89
C LYS A 167 10.43 15.50 11.48
N THR A 168 11.57 15.89 12.07
CA THR A 168 12.51 14.95 12.69
C THR A 168 11.85 14.12 13.79
N ALA A 169 11.04 14.76 14.65
CA ALA A 169 10.33 14.04 15.71
C ALA A 169 9.33 13.02 15.15
N ILE A 170 8.61 13.36 14.08
CA ILE A 170 7.70 12.42 13.41
C ILE A 170 8.50 11.30 12.75
N GLN A 171 9.62 11.60 12.08
CA GLN A 171 10.49 10.58 11.50
C GLN A 171 10.95 9.57 12.56
N GLN A 172 11.32 10.04 13.76
CA GLN A 172 11.72 9.16 14.87
C GLN A 172 10.58 8.27 15.37
N VAL A 173 9.32 8.73 15.32
CA VAL A 173 8.14 7.89 15.63
C VAL A 173 8.08 6.67 14.72
N PHE A 174 8.51 6.80 13.47
CA PHE A 174 8.56 5.73 12.47
C PHE A 174 9.95 5.06 12.36
N GLY A 175 10.79 5.16 13.40
CA GLY A 175 12.10 4.50 13.46
C GLY A 175 13.26 5.32 12.91
N GLY A 176 13.01 6.42 12.21
CA GLY A 176 14.00 7.40 11.76
C GLY A 176 14.83 7.02 10.54
N GLU A 177 14.74 5.78 10.05
CA GLU A 177 15.58 5.25 8.98
C GLU A 177 14.82 4.91 7.67
N PHE A 178 13.52 5.13 7.61
CA PHE A 178 12.73 4.82 6.44
C PHE A 178 12.97 5.81 5.28
N TYR A 179 12.89 5.29 4.07
CA TYR A 179 12.93 6.08 2.84
C TYR A 179 11.64 6.87 2.65
N GLU A 180 10.49 6.18 2.72
CA GLU A 180 9.16 6.77 2.59
C GLU A 180 8.09 5.99 3.36
N ILE A 181 6.96 6.65 3.57
CA ILE A 181 5.72 6.02 4.03
C ILE A 181 4.74 6.01 2.86
N ILE A 182 4.34 4.82 2.42
CA ILE A 182 3.34 4.64 1.37
C ILE A 182 1.98 4.48 2.04
N VAL A 183 1.06 5.37 1.74
CA VAL A 183 -0.31 5.37 2.30
C VAL A 183 -1.28 4.91 1.23
N GLY A 184 -2.04 3.86 1.52
CA GLY A 184 -2.99 3.30 0.57
C GLY A 184 -4.28 2.81 1.24
N GLY A 185 -5.22 2.33 0.45
CA GLY A 185 -6.47 1.73 0.92
C GLY A 185 -7.61 2.69 1.25
N ALA A 186 -7.35 3.98 1.38
CA ALA A 186 -8.37 5.03 1.52
C ALA A 186 -7.73 6.42 1.31
N ALA A 187 -8.56 7.44 1.12
CA ALA A 187 -8.09 8.82 1.02
C ALA A 187 -7.50 9.31 2.37
N LEU A 188 -6.34 9.97 2.32
CA LEU A 188 -5.75 10.61 3.47
C LEU A 188 -6.52 11.88 3.83
N ASN A 189 -6.70 12.15 5.14
CA ASN A 189 -7.36 13.36 5.59
C ASN A 189 -6.62 14.61 5.08
N LYS A 190 -7.32 15.50 4.38
CA LYS A 190 -6.77 16.66 3.70
C LYS A 190 -5.90 17.57 4.59
N GLU A 191 -6.34 17.80 5.84
CA GLU A 191 -5.58 18.63 6.79
C GLU A 191 -4.25 17.96 7.19
N VAL A 192 -4.27 16.65 7.41
CA VAL A 192 -3.07 15.87 7.74
C VAL A 192 -2.13 15.84 6.55
N GLU A 193 -2.65 15.63 5.35
CA GLU A 193 -1.88 15.62 4.12
C GLU A 193 -1.20 16.96 3.86
N GLN A 194 -1.95 18.08 3.95
CA GLN A 194 -1.41 19.43 3.84
C GLN A 194 -0.31 19.70 4.87
N PHE A 195 -0.50 19.22 6.09
CA PHE A 195 0.51 19.36 7.14
C PHE A 195 1.79 18.56 6.82
N LEU A 196 1.68 17.31 6.43
CA LEU A 196 2.83 16.46 6.06
C LEU A 196 3.58 17.04 4.86
N HIS A 197 2.84 17.52 3.84
CA HIS A 197 3.42 18.18 2.68
C HIS A 197 4.16 19.47 3.08
N ARG A 198 3.55 20.32 3.91
CA ARG A 198 4.15 21.56 4.41
C ARG A 198 5.47 21.37 5.13
N ILE A 199 5.62 20.29 5.91
CA ILE A 199 6.87 19.99 6.61
C ILE A 199 7.86 19.21 5.74
N GLY A 200 7.53 18.93 4.49
CA GLY A 200 8.34 18.13 3.58
C GLY A 200 8.58 16.69 4.09
N PHE A 201 7.55 16.05 4.66
CA PHE A 201 7.66 14.71 5.19
C PHE A 201 7.72 13.69 4.05
N ASN A 202 8.45 12.60 4.24
CA ASN A 202 8.64 11.57 3.22
C ASN A 202 7.42 10.62 3.19
N TYR A 203 6.38 11.00 2.48
CA TYR A 203 5.18 10.18 2.29
C TYR A 203 4.68 10.26 0.86
N THR A 204 3.95 9.27 0.45
CA THR A 204 3.17 9.24 -0.79
C THR A 204 1.81 8.61 -0.56
N VAL A 205 0.85 8.91 -1.42
CA VAL A 205 -0.46 8.26 -1.45
C VAL A 205 -0.58 7.48 -2.74
N GLY A 206 -0.79 6.16 -2.64
CA GLY A 206 -1.06 5.31 -3.77
C GLY A 206 -2.55 4.99 -3.88
N TYR A 207 -3.05 4.84 -5.10
CA TYR A 207 -4.40 4.37 -5.35
C TYR A 207 -4.41 2.90 -5.72
N CYS A 208 -5.26 2.15 -5.04
CA CYS A 208 -5.29 0.69 -5.07
C CYS A 208 -6.73 0.17 -5.10
N ALA A 209 -6.95 -0.94 -5.81
CA ALA A 209 -8.17 -1.72 -5.74
C ALA A 209 -7.84 -3.22 -5.68
N THR A 210 -8.63 -4.02 -4.97
CA THR A 210 -8.44 -5.48 -4.92
C THR A 210 -8.45 -6.09 -6.31
N GLU A 211 -9.26 -5.54 -7.19
CA GLU A 211 -9.42 -5.89 -8.60
C GLU A 211 -8.17 -5.63 -9.45
N CYS A 212 -7.18 -4.90 -8.90
CA CYS A 212 -5.89 -4.61 -9.54
C CYS A 212 -4.68 -5.17 -8.77
N ALA A 213 -4.88 -6.04 -7.81
CA ALA A 213 -3.88 -6.89 -7.11
C ALA A 213 -2.68 -6.21 -6.38
N PRO A 214 -2.68 -5.01 -5.80
CA PRO A 214 -3.75 -4.02 -5.80
C PRO A 214 -3.46 -2.71 -6.52
N ILE A 215 -2.19 -2.42 -6.95
CA ILE A 215 -1.74 -1.06 -7.34
C ILE A 215 -2.30 -0.59 -8.68
N ILE A 216 -2.80 0.63 -8.71
CA ILE A 216 -3.24 1.33 -9.91
C ILE A 216 -2.33 2.53 -10.19
N THR A 217 -2.12 3.39 -9.18
CA THR A 217 -1.24 4.56 -9.31
C THR A 217 -0.31 4.73 -8.12
N TYR A 218 0.84 5.35 -8.39
CA TYR A 218 1.86 5.66 -7.39
C TYR A 218 2.82 6.73 -7.93
N GLU A 219 3.40 7.53 -7.04
CA GLU A 219 4.57 8.36 -7.34
C GLU A 219 5.50 8.38 -6.12
N ASP A 220 6.81 8.44 -6.38
CA ASP A 220 7.83 8.59 -5.34
C ASP A 220 7.59 9.87 -4.53
N TRP A 221 7.79 9.80 -3.21
CA TRP A 221 7.54 10.91 -2.29
C TRP A 221 8.21 12.22 -2.71
N SER A 222 9.37 12.16 -3.36
CA SER A 222 10.12 13.34 -3.80
C SER A 222 9.52 14.07 -4.99
N LYS A 223 8.59 13.40 -5.71
CA LYS A 223 7.86 13.92 -6.87
C LYS A 223 6.35 13.99 -6.64
N PHE A 224 5.92 13.49 -5.49
CA PHE A 224 4.50 13.40 -5.14
C PHE A 224 3.87 14.79 -5.00
N ALA A 225 2.77 15.00 -5.69
CA ALA A 225 2.00 16.24 -5.62
C ALA A 225 0.88 16.15 -4.58
N LEU A 226 0.66 17.23 -3.82
CA LEU A 226 -0.38 17.32 -2.80
C LEU A 226 -1.78 17.09 -3.42
N GLY A 227 -2.51 16.15 -2.87
CA GLY A 227 -3.87 15.82 -3.32
C GLY A 227 -3.93 14.87 -4.51
N SER A 228 -2.78 14.47 -5.06
CA SER A 228 -2.68 13.45 -6.10
C SER A 228 -2.64 12.03 -5.51
N CYS A 229 -2.86 11.02 -6.35
CA CYS A 229 -2.57 9.62 -6.04
C CYS A 229 -1.40 9.08 -6.88
N GLY A 230 -0.64 9.97 -7.52
CA GLY A 230 0.46 9.63 -8.41
C GLY A 230 0.00 9.27 -9.83
N LYS A 231 0.94 8.81 -10.63
CA LYS A 231 0.75 8.40 -12.01
C LYS A 231 0.43 6.91 -12.13
N ALA A 232 -0.05 6.47 -13.28
CA ALA A 232 -0.28 5.06 -13.58
C ALA A 232 0.97 4.22 -13.23
N ALA A 233 0.78 3.14 -12.49
CA ALA A 233 1.86 2.21 -12.19
C ALA A 233 2.40 1.57 -13.49
N PRO A 234 3.67 1.15 -13.54
CA PRO A 234 4.19 0.39 -14.67
C PRO A 234 3.27 -0.76 -15.08
N ARG A 235 3.11 -0.97 -16.39
CA ARG A 235 2.21 -1.99 -16.97
C ARG A 235 0.71 -1.74 -16.74
N MET A 236 0.36 -0.52 -16.27
CA MET A 236 -1.03 -0.05 -16.13
C MET A 236 -1.28 1.18 -17.00
N GLU A 237 -2.50 1.29 -17.47
CA GLU A 237 -3.06 2.47 -18.09
C GLU A 237 -4.20 3.00 -17.21
N VAL A 238 -4.30 4.31 -17.07
CA VAL A 238 -5.38 4.97 -16.32
C VAL A 238 -5.97 6.07 -17.20
N ARG A 239 -7.27 6.15 -17.23
CA ARG A 239 -7.97 7.28 -17.85
C ARG A 239 -9.15 7.72 -17.00
N ILE A 240 -9.56 8.96 -17.16
CA ILE A 240 -10.80 9.48 -16.58
C ILE A 240 -11.86 9.49 -17.67
N ASP A 241 -12.99 8.83 -17.43
CA ASP A 241 -14.13 8.83 -18.33
C ASP A 241 -14.89 10.15 -18.19
N SER A 242 -14.43 11.15 -18.93
CA SER A 242 -14.90 12.53 -18.87
C SER A 242 -14.68 13.22 -20.21
N PRO A 243 -15.55 14.16 -20.61
CA PRO A 243 -15.34 14.97 -21.80
C PRO A 243 -14.13 15.91 -21.69
N ASP A 244 -13.70 16.26 -20.49
CA ASP A 244 -12.47 17.02 -20.19
C ASP A 244 -11.84 16.43 -18.92
N PRO A 245 -10.95 15.44 -19.05
CA PRO A 245 -10.37 14.71 -17.92
C PRO A 245 -9.62 15.57 -16.92
N THR A 246 -9.16 16.76 -17.31
CA THR A 246 -8.37 17.66 -16.46
C THR A 246 -9.23 18.66 -15.69
N HIS A 247 -10.47 18.92 -16.10
CA HIS A 247 -11.34 19.91 -15.46
C HIS A 247 -12.70 19.37 -15.03
N VAL A 248 -13.14 18.26 -15.63
CA VAL A 248 -14.45 17.66 -15.35
C VAL A 248 -14.24 16.29 -14.72
N VAL A 249 -14.77 16.12 -13.51
CA VAL A 249 -14.72 14.85 -12.77
C VAL A 249 -15.41 13.74 -13.57
N GLY A 250 -14.75 12.60 -13.70
CA GLY A 250 -15.27 11.40 -14.34
C GLY A 250 -14.87 10.15 -13.58
N GLU A 251 -15.35 9.00 -14.02
CA GLU A 251 -14.96 7.72 -13.47
C GLU A 251 -13.50 7.39 -13.80
N ILE A 252 -12.77 6.87 -12.82
CA ILE A 252 -11.41 6.36 -13.02
C ILE A 252 -11.51 4.98 -13.65
N LEU A 253 -10.90 4.80 -14.81
CA LEU A 253 -10.80 3.51 -15.49
C LEU A 253 -9.35 3.05 -15.49
N ALA A 254 -9.14 1.76 -15.25
CA ALA A 254 -7.82 1.14 -15.21
C ALA A 254 -7.73 -0.05 -16.16
N ARG A 255 -6.61 -0.21 -16.86
CA ARG A 255 -6.34 -1.34 -17.75
C ARG A 255 -4.88 -1.76 -17.62
N GLY A 256 -4.60 -3.06 -17.71
CA GLY A 256 -3.22 -3.56 -17.75
C GLY A 256 -3.00 -4.86 -17.01
N ALA A 257 -1.73 -5.15 -16.73
CA ALA A 257 -1.31 -6.45 -16.20
C ALA A 257 -1.86 -6.74 -14.79
N ASN A 258 -2.22 -5.70 -14.02
CA ASN A 258 -2.71 -5.85 -12.65
C ASN A 258 -4.19 -6.23 -12.59
N VAL A 259 -4.97 -6.05 -13.67
CA VAL A 259 -6.42 -6.24 -13.66
C VAL A 259 -6.77 -7.71 -13.48
N MET A 260 -7.76 -7.99 -12.63
CA MET A 260 -8.31 -9.31 -12.33
C MET A 260 -8.86 -10.05 -13.56
N LEU A 261 -9.11 -11.35 -13.41
CA LEU A 261 -9.86 -12.13 -14.41
C LEU A 261 -11.37 -11.89 -14.34
N GLY A 262 -11.87 -11.42 -13.21
CA GLY A 262 -13.28 -11.21 -12.93
C GLY A 262 -13.67 -11.63 -11.52
N TYR A 263 -14.98 -11.74 -11.26
CA TYR A 263 -15.51 -12.16 -9.97
C TYR A 263 -15.90 -13.63 -9.95
N TYR A 264 -15.51 -14.33 -8.89
CA TYR A 264 -15.78 -15.76 -8.69
C TYR A 264 -17.27 -16.06 -8.71
N LYS A 265 -17.69 -16.95 -9.62
CA LYS A 265 -19.09 -17.34 -9.84
C LYS A 265 -20.06 -16.15 -10.02
N ASN A 266 -19.57 -15.04 -10.57
CA ASN A 266 -20.39 -13.87 -10.83
C ASN A 266 -20.05 -13.22 -12.19
N PRO A 267 -20.37 -13.89 -13.31
CA PRO A 267 -20.07 -13.38 -14.65
C PRO A 267 -20.82 -12.09 -14.98
N GLU A 268 -22.00 -11.88 -14.41
CA GLU A 268 -22.78 -10.66 -14.61
C GLU A 268 -22.06 -9.44 -14.02
N ALA A 269 -21.63 -9.50 -12.76
CA ALA A 269 -20.86 -8.45 -12.15
C ALA A 269 -19.50 -8.24 -12.88
N THR A 270 -18.89 -9.30 -13.39
CA THR A 270 -17.65 -9.18 -14.17
C THR A 270 -17.90 -8.37 -15.46
N ALA A 271 -18.94 -8.68 -16.21
CA ALA A 271 -19.30 -7.98 -17.45
C ALA A 271 -19.71 -6.50 -17.23
N GLN A 272 -20.24 -6.17 -16.04
CA GLN A 272 -20.56 -4.79 -15.64
C GLN A 272 -19.33 -4.00 -15.23
N THR A 273 -18.24 -4.68 -14.82
CA THR A 273 -17.08 -4.06 -14.22
C THR A 273 -15.86 -4.02 -15.16
N ILE A 274 -15.74 -4.98 -16.08
CA ILE A 274 -14.70 -5.01 -17.12
C ILE A 274 -15.39 -4.93 -18.47
N ASP A 275 -15.10 -3.87 -19.24
CA ASP A 275 -15.67 -3.67 -20.55
C ASP A 275 -14.99 -4.52 -21.65
N ALA A 276 -15.52 -4.46 -22.88
CA ALA A 276 -15.03 -5.26 -24.00
C ALA A 276 -13.59 -4.90 -24.43
N ASP A 277 -13.11 -3.71 -24.11
CA ASP A 277 -11.76 -3.24 -24.38
C ASP A 277 -10.77 -3.54 -23.22
N GLY A 278 -11.25 -4.22 -22.19
CA GLY A 278 -10.47 -4.63 -21.01
C GLY A 278 -10.27 -3.53 -19.97
N TRP A 279 -11.05 -2.45 -20.01
CA TRP A 279 -11.04 -1.44 -18.95
C TRP A 279 -11.85 -1.88 -17.75
N TYR A 280 -11.20 -1.82 -16.60
CA TYR A 280 -11.82 -1.99 -15.30
C TYR A 280 -12.46 -0.66 -14.87
N HIS A 281 -13.76 -0.67 -14.68
CA HIS A 281 -14.58 0.42 -14.14
C HIS A 281 -14.46 0.39 -12.61
N THR A 282 -13.75 1.37 -12.04
CA THR A 282 -13.45 1.35 -10.60
C THR A 282 -14.63 1.74 -9.73
N GLY A 283 -15.57 2.50 -10.26
CA GLY A 283 -16.63 3.16 -9.51
C GLY A 283 -16.17 4.39 -8.73
N ASP A 284 -14.87 4.68 -8.73
CA ASP A 284 -14.30 5.87 -8.08
C ASP A 284 -14.21 7.04 -9.06
N LEU A 285 -14.27 8.26 -8.54
CA LEU A 285 -14.27 9.49 -9.34
C LEU A 285 -12.96 10.26 -9.17
N GLY A 286 -12.47 10.85 -10.26
CA GLY A 286 -11.24 11.64 -10.26
C GLY A 286 -11.15 12.64 -11.40
N VAL A 287 -10.03 13.36 -11.43
CA VAL A 287 -9.55 14.20 -12.53
C VAL A 287 -8.07 13.91 -12.74
N LEU A 288 -7.54 14.22 -13.93
CA LEU A 288 -6.09 14.27 -14.15
C LEU A 288 -5.56 15.63 -13.74
N ASP A 289 -4.42 15.67 -13.04
CA ASP A 289 -3.68 16.88 -12.64
C ASP A 289 -2.46 17.15 -13.53
#